data_6022bfc6c23947f9bc6ac4fe26fb644c
#
_entry.id   6022bfc6c23947f9bc6ac4fe26fb644c
#
_cell.length_a   1.000
_cell.length_b   1.000
_cell.length_c   1.000
_cell.angle_alpha   90.00
_cell.angle_beta   90.00
_cell.angle_gamma   90.00
#
_symmetry.space_group_name_H-M   'P 1'
#
loop_
_entity.id
_entity.type
_entity.pdbx_description
1 polymer ?
#
loop_
_entity_poly.entity_id
_entity_poly.type
_entity_poly.pdbx_seq_one_letter_code
_entity_poly.pdbx_strand_id
1 'polypeptide(L)'
;GEIVDAAFMSKKALCDFYAEQIAGTEDGVLFSLHLKATMMKVSDPIIFGHAVKAFYKDAFAKHEKLFEQLGVDANNGIGDAYEKIKSLPADQQAAVKADLDACFASGPDMAMVDSDRGISNLHVPSDIIVDASMPAAIRESGKMWAPDGDLRDMKAVIPDRCYATVYAETINDCRVNGAFDPTTMGSTANVGLMAQKAEEYG
;
A
#
# COMPACT_ATOMS: atom_id res chain seq x y z
N GLY A 1 -31.33 -24.17 -1.81
CA GLY A 1 -30.05 -23.79 -1.31
C GLY A 1 -29.54 -22.54 -2.05
N GLU A 2 -28.92 -21.65 -1.34
CA GLU A 2 -28.26 -20.47 -1.90
C GLU A 2 -26.84 -20.85 -2.34
N ILE A 3 -26.40 -20.38 -3.51
CA ILE A 3 -25.03 -20.55 -3.96
C ILE A 3 -24.23 -19.37 -3.39
N VAL A 4 -23.23 -19.68 -2.57
CA VAL A 4 -22.38 -18.69 -1.93
C VAL A 4 -20.96 -18.88 -2.45
N ASP A 5 -20.34 -17.80 -2.95
CA ASP A 5 -18.92 -17.74 -3.23
C ASP A 5 -18.20 -17.19 -2.01
N ALA A 6 -17.12 -17.84 -1.61
CA ALA A 6 -16.31 -17.44 -0.46
C ALA A 6 -14.82 -17.55 -0.80
N ALA A 7 -14.11 -16.45 -0.58
CA ALA A 7 -12.68 -16.40 -0.70
C ALA A 7 -12.02 -16.07 0.65
N PHE A 8 -10.77 -16.44 0.82
CA PHE A 8 -9.99 -16.07 2.00
C PHE A 8 -8.56 -15.71 1.62
N MET A 9 -7.94 -14.87 2.42
CA MET A 9 -6.51 -14.58 2.34
C MET A 9 -5.81 -15.19 3.55
N SER A 10 -4.77 -16.00 3.30
CA SER A 10 -3.97 -16.57 4.37
C SER A 10 -3.07 -15.48 4.97
N LYS A 11 -3.28 -15.17 6.25
CA LYS A 11 -2.42 -14.24 7.00
C LYS A 11 -0.94 -14.65 6.92
N LYS A 12 -0.64 -15.94 7.09
CA LYS A 12 0.74 -16.42 7.02
C LYS A 12 1.35 -16.15 5.65
N ALA A 13 0.66 -16.54 4.58
CA ALA A 13 1.14 -16.33 3.22
C ALA A 13 1.30 -14.83 2.89
N LEU A 14 0.41 -13.97 3.39
CA LEU A 14 0.50 -12.52 3.23
C LEU A 14 1.74 -11.95 3.93
N CYS A 15 1.99 -12.37 5.18
CA CYS A 15 3.17 -11.90 5.92
C CYS A 15 4.48 -12.40 5.29
N ASP A 16 4.52 -13.64 4.84
CA ASP A 16 5.67 -14.22 4.14
C ASP A 16 5.91 -13.44 2.82
N PHE A 17 4.86 -13.16 2.07
CA PHE A 17 4.91 -12.35 0.85
C PHE A 17 5.49 -10.95 1.12
N TYR A 18 5.01 -10.24 2.13
CA TYR A 18 5.55 -8.93 2.46
C TYR A 18 7.03 -8.97 2.84
N ALA A 19 7.42 -9.93 3.65
CA ALA A 19 8.82 -10.09 4.03
C ALA A 19 9.71 -10.34 2.80
N GLU A 20 9.26 -11.17 1.87
CA GLU A 20 9.96 -11.45 0.61
C GLU A 20 10.02 -10.20 -0.28
N GLN A 21 8.89 -9.49 -0.45
CA GLN A 21 8.86 -8.31 -1.31
C GLN A 21 9.69 -7.15 -0.77
N ILE A 22 9.71 -6.94 0.55
CA ILE A 22 10.56 -5.93 1.20
C ILE A 22 12.03 -6.29 1.00
N ALA A 23 12.41 -7.53 1.32
CA ALA A 23 13.81 -7.98 1.20
C ALA A 23 14.31 -8.05 -0.26
N GLY A 24 13.41 -8.31 -1.21
CA GLY A 24 13.73 -8.41 -2.64
C GLY A 24 13.49 -7.10 -3.41
N THR A 25 13.36 -5.95 -2.75
CA THR A 25 13.34 -4.66 -3.43
C THR A 25 14.77 -4.23 -3.70
N GLU A 26 15.08 -3.97 -4.97
CA GLU A 26 16.43 -3.62 -5.42
C GLU A 26 16.82 -2.20 -4.98
N ASP A 27 18.13 -1.97 -4.84
CA ASP A 27 18.65 -0.65 -4.51
C ASP A 27 18.23 0.39 -5.57
N GLY A 28 17.75 1.53 -5.10
CA GLY A 28 17.26 2.61 -5.97
C GLY A 28 15.85 2.42 -6.53
N VAL A 29 15.21 1.29 -6.27
CA VAL A 29 13.81 1.03 -6.59
C VAL A 29 12.94 1.26 -5.37
N LEU A 30 11.83 1.97 -5.53
CA LEU A 30 10.94 2.27 -4.42
C LEU A 30 10.00 1.09 -4.11
N PHE A 31 9.87 0.72 -2.85
CA PHE A 31 8.79 -0.13 -2.40
C PHE A 31 7.49 0.67 -2.39
N SER A 32 6.47 0.19 -3.07
CA SER A 32 5.17 0.86 -3.18
C SER A 32 4.03 -0.14 -3.03
N LEU A 33 3.30 -0.04 -1.93
CA LEU A 33 2.13 -0.87 -1.65
C LEU A 33 0.88 -0.23 -2.24
N HIS A 34 0.07 -1.00 -2.95
CA HIS A 34 -1.18 -0.54 -3.57
C HIS A 34 -2.35 -1.44 -3.13
N LEU A 35 -3.37 -0.83 -2.54
CA LEU A 35 -4.56 -1.48 -2.00
C LEU A 35 -5.82 -0.70 -2.39
N LYS A 36 -6.98 -1.26 -2.11
CA LYS A 36 -8.28 -0.59 -2.30
C LYS A 36 -8.90 -0.17 -0.95
N ALA A 37 -8.13 0.46 -0.10
CA ALA A 37 -8.44 0.68 1.31
C ALA A 37 -9.63 1.61 1.57
N THR A 38 -10.03 2.44 0.61
CA THR A 38 -11.20 3.32 0.78
C THR A 38 -12.52 2.62 0.58
N MET A 39 -12.56 1.54 -0.19
CA MET A 39 -13.78 0.78 -0.50
C MET A 39 -13.84 -0.53 0.29
N MET A 40 -12.76 -1.29 0.33
CA MET A 40 -12.61 -2.51 1.14
C MET A 40 -12.25 -2.15 2.58
N LYS A 41 -13.17 -1.53 3.30
CA LYS A 41 -12.92 -0.87 4.60
C LYS A 41 -12.63 -1.80 5.76
N VAL A 42 -12.82 -3.11 5.59
CA VAL A 42 -12.53 -4.12 6.61
C VAL A 42 -11.29 -4.92 6.26
N SER A 43 -11.24 -5.49 5.05
CA SER A 43 -10.13 -6.35 4.62
C SER A 43 -8.84 -5.57 4.40
N ASP A 44 -8.89 -4.47 3.66
CA ASP A 44 -7.69 -3.77 3.22
C ASP A 44 -6.92 -3.06 4.34
N PRO A 45 -7.56 -2.43 5.34
CA PRO A 45 -6.84 -1.95 6.51
C PRO A 45 -6.06 -3.05 7.26
N ILE A 46 -6.64 -4.26 7.35
CA ILE A 46 -5.97 -5.41 7.97
C ILE A 46 -4.78 -5.87 7.12
N ILE A 47 -4.96 -5.98 5.81
CA ILE A 47 -3.91 -6.32 4.85
C ILE A 47 -2.78 -5.28 4.91
N PHE A 48 -3.13 -4.00 4.96
CA PHE A 48 -2.22 -2.88 5.10
C PHE A 48 -1.44 -2.93 6.43
N GLY A 49 -2.12 -3.16 7.55
CA GLY A 49 -1.50 -3.27 8.85
C GLY A 49 -0.43 -4.38 8.94
N HIS A 50 -0.61 -5.46 8.21
CA HIS A 50 0.42 -6.50 8.10
C HIS A 50 1.66 -6.02 7.34
N ALA A 51 1.52 -5.18 6.31
CA ALA A 51 2.66 -4.56 5.62
C ALA A 51 3.41 -3.59 6.55
N VAL A 52 2.68 -2.75 7.28
CA VAL A 52 3.27 -1.84 8.28
C VAL A 52 4.09 -2.62 9.31
N LYS A 53 3.52 -3.68 9.88
CA LYS A 53 4.24 -4.54 10.85
C LYS A 53 5.43 -5.27 10.25
N ALA A 54 5.36 -5.65 8.98
CA ALA A 54 6.48 -6.31 8.30
C ALA A 54 7.64 -5.33 8.05
N PHE A 55 7.34 -4.11 7.64
CA PHE A 55 8.34 -3.09 7.36
C PHE A 55 9.01 -2.56 8.64
N TYR A 56 8.22 -2.26 9.67
CA TYR A 56 8.68 -1.71 10.95
C TYR A 56 8.84 -2.79 12.03
N LYS A 57 9.15 -4.05 11.63
CA LYS A 57 9.15 -5.22 12.52
C LYS A 57 9.97 -5.04 13.78
N ASP A 58 11.15 -4.44 13.67
CA ASP A 58 12.08 -4.31 14.78
C ASP A 58 11.58 -3.30 15.83
N ALA A 59 11.00 -2.19 15.37
CA ALA A 59 10.37 -1.21 16.24
C ALA A 59 9.12 -1.77 16.93
N PHE A 60 8.26 -2.49 16.17
CA PHE A 60 7.07 -3.14 16.76
C PHE A 60 7.44 -4.22 17.77
N ALA A 61 8.49 -5.00 17.53
CA ALA A 61 8.97 -6.00 18.48
C ALA A 61 9.56 -5.35 19.74
N LYS A 62 10.38 -4.31 19.59
CA LYS A 62 11.02 -3.59 20.69
C LYS A 62 10.01 -2.89 21.58
N HIS A 63 8.99 -2.28 21.00
CA HIS A 63 8.01 -1.46 21.71
C HIS A 63 6.63 -2.13 21.85
N GLU A 64 6.53 -3.45 21.70
CA GLU A 64 5.27 -4.20 21.69
C GLU A 64 4.34 -3.79 22.86
N LYS A 65 4.82 -3.89 24.09
CA LYS A 65 4.03 -3.57 25.30
C LYS A 65 3.62 -2.10 25.35
N LEU A 66 4.50 -1.21 24.91
CA LEU A 66 4.22 0.22 24.89
C LEU A 66 3.14 0.54 23.85
N PHE A 67 3.24 -0.05 22.66
CA PHE A 67 2.26 0.12 21.60
C PHE A 67 0.89 -0.46 21.98
N GLU A 68 0.86 -1.58 22.68
CA GLU A 68 -0.38 -2.12 23.25
C GLU A 68 -1.01 -1.14 24.25
N GLN A 69 -0.22 -0.60 25.18
CA GLN A 69 -0.69 0.37 26.20
C GLN A 69 -1.22 1.66 25.57
N LEU A 70 -0.58 2.15 24.52
CA LEU A 70 -1.00 3.33 23.78
C LEU A 70 -2.16 3.04 22.82
N GLY A 71 -2.48 1.76 22.59
CA GLY A 71 -3.49 1.34 21.63
C GLY A 71 -3.09 1.62 20.19
N VAL A 72 -1.80 1.50 19.84
CA VAL A 72 -1.33 1.66 18.46
C VAL A 72 -1.94 0.57 17.58
N ASP A 73 -2.62 0.98 16.53
CA ASP A 73 -3.20 0.08 15.55
C ASP A 73 -2.52 0.25 14.17
N ALA A 74 -1.72 -0.74 13.79
CA ALA A 74 -1.03 -0.75 12.51
C ALA A 74 -1.99 -0.72 11.30
N ASN A 75 -3.24 -1.10 11.48
CA ASN A 75 -4.25 -1.03 10.42
C ASN A 75 -4.56 0.43 10.02
N ASN A 76 -4.25 1.38 10.90
CA ASN A 76 -4.33 2.82 10.61
C ASN A 76 -3.02 3.38 10.02
N GLY A 77 -2.02 2.54 9.81
CA GLY A 77 -0.73 2.94 9.29
C GLY A 77 0.28 3.32 10.36
N ILE A 78 1.53 3.62 9.94
CA ILE A 78 2.58 4.04 10.85
C ILE A 78 2.29 5.42 11.45
N GLY A 79 1.48 6.23 10.79
CA GLY A 79 1.00 7.52 11.30
C GLY A 79 0.32 7.42 12.65
N ASP A 80 -0.40 6.32 12.91
CA ASP A 80 -1.05 6.06 14.19
C ASP A 80 -0.02 5.93 15.34
N ALA A 81 1.10 5.27 15.09
CA ALA A 81 2.19 5.19 16.07
C ALA A 81 2.79 6.57 16.35
N TYR A 82 3.11 7.34 15.30
CA TYR A 82 3.64 8.70 15.45
C TYR A 82 2.68 9.63 16.21
N GLU A 83 1.38 9.48 16.00
CA GLU A 83 0.39 10.29 16.73
C GLU A 83 0.30 9.90 18.20
N LYS A 84 0.23 8.62 18.50
CA LYS A 84 0.02 8.13 19.87
C LYS A 84 1.23 8.30 20.78
N ILE A 85 2.44 8.22 20.24
CA ILE A 85 3.65 8.50 21.05
C ILE A 85 3.75 9.95 21.51
N LYS A 86 3.02 10.89 20.92
CA LYS A 86 2.99 12.30 21.37
C LYS A 86 2.49 12.47 22.82
N SER A 87 1.77 11.49 23.35
CA SER A 87 1.32 11.47 24.74
C SER A 87 2.41 11.08 25.74
N LEU A 88 3.55 10.59 25.27
CA LEU A 88 4.68 10.18 26.10
C LEU A 88 5.56 11.38 26.53
N PRO A 89 6.40 11.22 27.58
CA PRO A 89 7.48 12.15 27.87
C PRO A 89 8.43 12.31 26.67
N ALA A 90 9.01 13.50 26.50
CA ALA A 90 9.78 13.87 25.31
C ALA A 90 10.96 12.93 25.01
N ASP A 91 11.63 12.42 26.03
CA ASP A 91 12.72 11.46 25.93
C ASP A 91 12.26 10.11 25.37
N GLN A 92 11.11 9.64 25.83
CA GLN A 92 10.50 8.41 25.33
C GLN A 92 9.99 8.58 23.90
N GLN A 93 9.35 9.72 23.60
CA GLN A 93 8.95 10.03 22.22
C GLN A 93 10.15 9.96 21.27
N ALA A 94 11.25 10.62 21.65
CA ALA A 94 12.47 10.66 20.84
C ALA A 94 13.07 9.27 20.64
N ALA A 95 13.07 8.42 21.67
CA ALA A 95 13.58 7.06 21.57
C ALA A 95 12.74 6.19 20.62
N VAL A 96 11.41 6.20 20.76
CA VAL A 96 10.51 5.43 19.89
C VAL A 96 10.61 5.93 18.43
N LYS A 97 10.60 7.26 18.26
CA LYS A 97 10.76 7.86 16.93
C LYS A 97 12.07 7.45 16.27
N ALA A 98 13.18 7.45 17.01
CA ALA A 98 14.47 7.02 16.47
C ALA A 98 14.47 5.56 16.01
N ASP A 99 13.77 4.67 16.73
CA ASP A 99 13.65 3.27 16.30
C ASP A 99 12.76 3.11 15.05
N LEU A 100 11.70 3.90 14.93
CA LEU A 100 10.87 3.92 13.72
C LEU A 100 11.65 4.48 12.52
N ASP A 101 12.36 5.57 12.72
CA ASP A 101 13.22 6.20 11.70
C ASP A 101 14.35 5.24 11.27
N ALA A 102 14.91 4.46 12.22
CA ALA A 102 15.91 3.43 11.92
C ALA A 102 15.35 2.29 11.06
N CYS A 103 14.11 1.85 11.31
CA CYS A 103 13.45 0.88 10.44
C CYS A 103 13.26 1.44 9.02
N PHE A 104 12.84 2.71 8.92
CA PHE A 104 12.66 3.37 7.62
C PHE A 104 13.99 3.49 6.86
N ALA A 105 15.06 3.87 7.54
CA ALA A 105 16.37 4.05 6.94
C ALA A 105 17.09 2.74 6.57
N SER A 106 16.77 1.63 7.25
CA SER A 106 17.38 0.31 7.00
C SER A 106 16.58 -0.57 6.03
N GLY A 107 15.34 -0.18 5.74
CA GLY A 107 14.51 -0.84 4.73
C GLY A 107 14.82 -0.36 3.31
N PRO A 108 14.13 -0.90 2.30
CA PRO A 108 14.19 -0.36 0.96
C PRO A 108 13.63 1.07 0.93
N ASP A 109 14.09 1.87 -0.02
CA ASP A 109 13.48 3.17 -0.28
C ASP A 109 11.98 3.01 -0.52
N MET A 110 11.18 3.90 0.06
CA MET A 110 9.72 3.80 0.00
C MET A 110 9.12 4.89 -0.87
N ALA A 111 8.12 4.54 -1.66
CA ALA A 111 7.31 5.52 -2.37
C ALA A 111 6.63 6.48 -1.37
N MET A 112 6.59 7.75 -1.72
CA MET A 112 6.02 8.80 -0.89
C MET A 112 4.68 9.26 -1.43
N VAL A 113 3.77 9.56 -0.52
CA VAL A 113 2.51 10.25 -0.81
C VAL A 113 2.76 11.76 -0.82
N ASP A 114 3.57 12.23 0.10
CA ASP A 114 3.98 13.64 0.22
C ASP A 114 5.42 13.68 0.76
N SER A 115 6.39 13.86 -0.14
CA SER A 115 7.81 13.87 0.19
C SER A 115 8.19 15.06 1.08
N ASP A 116 7.60 16.22 0.83
CA ASP A 116 7.89 17.45 1.59
C ASP A 116 7.48 17.33 3.06
N ARG A 117 6.43 16.57 3.31
CA ARG A 117 5.89 16.34 4.65
C ARG A 117 6.36 15.04 5.28
N GLY A 118 7.13 14.23 4.57
CA GLY A 118 7.58 12.92 5.02
C GLY A 118 6.44 11.88 5.14
N ILE A 119 5.37 12.05 4.36
CA ILE A 119 4.24 11.11 4.36
C ILE A 119 4.55 9.98 3.40
N SER A 120 4.86 8.84 3.95
CA SER A 120 5.18 7.64 3.18
C SER A 120 3.94 6.86 2.74
N ASN A 121 4.15 5.95 1.80
CA ASN A 121 3.17 5.00 1.32
C ASN A 121 2.54 4.13 2.45
N LEU A 122 3.24 3.92 3.56
CA LEU A 122 2.72 3.18 4.73
C LEU A 122 2.17 4.08 5.85
N HIS A 123 1.94 5.36 5.58
CA HIS A 123 1.55 6.31 6.62
C HIS A 123 0.10 6.13 7.06
N VAL A 124 -0.85 6.16 6.11
CA VAL A 124 -2.26 5.84 6.35
C VAL A 124 -2.83 5.06 5.15
N PRO A 125 -3.72 4.09 5.38
CA PRO A 125 -4.25 3.24 4.31
C PRO A 125 -5.13 3.99 3.31
N SER A 126 -5.76 5.09 3.70
CA SER A 126 -6.63 5.90 2.83
C SER A 126 -5.88 6.69 1.76
N ASP A 127 -4.56 6.86 1.90
CA ASP A 127 -3.74 7.54 0.88
C ASP A 127 -3.38 6.62 -0.29
N ILE A 128 -3.67 5.32 -0.15
CA ILE A 128 -3.32 4.30 -1.13
C ILE A 128 -4.58 3.68 -1.70
N ILE A 129 -4.91 4.09 -2.91
CA ILE A 129 -6.06 3.59 -3.64
C ILE A 129 -5.57 3.07 -4.98
N VAL A 130 -5.54 1.75 -5.15
CA VAL A 130 -4.98 1.08 -6.33
C VAL A 130 -5.59 1.58 -7.65
N ASP A 131 -6.88 1.92 -7.65
CA ASP A 131 -7.60 2.43 -8.82
C ASP A 131 -7.10 3.81 -9.29
N ALA A 132 -6.45 4.57 -8.41
CA ALA A 132 -5.87 5.87 -8.73
C ALA A 132 -4.34 5.82 -8.78
N SER A 133 -3.70 5.13 -7.83
CA SER A 133 -2.24 5.10 -7.71
C SER A 133 -1.57 4.31 -8.85
N MET A 134 -2.15 3.20 -9.29
CA MET A 134 -1.59 2.43 -10.39
C MET A 134 -1.73 3.13 -11.76
N PRO A 135 -2.86 3.70 -12.15
CA PRO A 135 -2.92 4.54 -13.35
C PRO A 135 -1.95 5.72 -13.32
N ALA A 136 -1.76 6.37 -12.17
CA ALA A 136 -0.77 7.44 -12.02
C ALA A 136 0.65 6.93 -12.25
N ALA A 137 1.02 5.83 -11.60
CA ALA A 137 2.33 5.19 -11.78
C ALA A 137 2.58 4.75 -13.23
N ILE A 138 1.58 4.18 -13.90
CA ILE A 138 1.70 3.78 -15.31
C ILE A 138 1.93 5.01 -16.21
N ARG A 139 1.22 6.11 -15.99
CA ARG A 139 1.43 7.37 -16.73
C ARG A 139 2.83 7.94 -16.53
N GLU A 140 3.40 7.77 -15.34
CA GLU A 140 4.77 8.17 -15.01
C GLU A 140 5.82 7.10 -15.35
N SER A 141 5.49 6.17 -16.27
CA SER A 141 6.37 5.10 -16.73
C SER A 141 6.85 4.15 -15.62
N GLY A 142 6.01 3.90 -14.62
CA GLY A 142 6.32 3.04 -13.49
C GLY A 142 7.08 3.72 -12.37
N LYS A 143 7.05 5.05 -12.32
CA LYS A 143 7.75 5.85 -11.30
C LYS A 143 6.81 6.40 -10.24
N MET A 144 7.38 6.60 -9.07
CA MET A 144 6.75 7.26 -7.93
C MET A 144 7.75 8.23 -7.29
N TRP A 145 7.23 9.08 -6.39
CA TRP A 145 8.06 10.03 -5.63
C TRP A 145 8.87 9.31 -4.57
N ALA A 146 10.17 9.59 -4.52
CA ALA A 146 11.10 9.13 -3.50
C ALA A 146 11.12 10.08 -2.28
N PRO A 147 11.75 9.68 -1.16
CA PRO A 147 11.87 10.53 0.03
C PRO A 147 12.57 11.88 -0.22
N ASP A 148 13.46 11.95 -1.20
CA ASP A 148 14.16 13.18 -1.62
C ASP A 148 13.35 14.06 -2.60
N GLY A 149 12.17 13.62 -3.01
CA GLY A 149 11.28 14.31 -3.94
C GLY A 149 11.54 13.99 -5.41
N ASP A 150 12.50 13.14 -5.72
CA ASP A 150 12.79 12.71 -7.08
C ASP A 150 11.86 11.58 -7.52
N LEU A 151 11.61 11.49 -8.83
CA LEU A 151 10.90 10.37 -9.44
C LEU A 151 11.86 9.20 -9.69
N ARG A 152 11.55 8.05 -9.08
CA ARG A 152 12.31 6.81 -9.26
C ARG A 152 11.41 5.65 -9.64
N ASP A 153 12.00 4.63 -10.24
CA ASP A 153 11.31 3.39 -10.53
C ASP A 153 10.75 2.77 -9.26
N MET A 154 9.58 2.19 -9.34
CA MET A 154 8.93 1.57 -8.20
C MET A 154 8.60 0.10 -8.44
N LYS A 155 8.64 -0.68 -7.37
CA LYS A 155 8.11 -2.02 -7.31
C LYS A 155 6.69 -1.94 -6.77
N ALA A 156 5.71 -2.13 -7.66
CA ALA A 156 4.30 -2.17 -7.25
C ALA A 156 3.99 -3.48 -6.53
N VAL A 157 3.73 -3.39 -5.24
CA VAL A 157 3.34 -4.52 -4.41
C VAL A 157 1.82 -4.50 -4.24
N ILE A 158 1.15 -5.44 -4.89
CA ILE A 158 -0.30 -5.55 -4.91
C ILE A 158 -0.69 -6.93 -4.37
N PRO A 159 -1.03 -7.06 -3.08
CA PRO A 159 -1.32 -8.35 -2.47
C PRO A 159 -2.63 -8.98 -2.96
N ASP A 160 -3.57 -8.17 -3.44
CA ASP A 160 -4.80 -8.65 -4.09
C ASP A 160 -4.52 -9.02 -5.54
N ARG A 161 -4.58 -10.32 -5.84
CA ARG A 161 -4.33 -10.84 -7.17
C ARG A 161 -5.35 -10.40 -8.22
N CYS A 162 -6.57 -10.03 -7.81
CA CYS A 162 -7.57 -9.51 -8.73
C CYS A 162 -7.09 -8.19 -9.36
N TYR A 163 -6.48 -7.31 -8.57
CA TYR A 163 -5.92 -6.06 -9.08
C TYR A 163 -4.58 -6.26 -9.77
N ALA A 164 -3.69 -7.07 -9.21
CA ALA A 164 -2.37 -7.32 -9.77
C ALA A 164 -2.45 -7.85 -11.22
N THR A 165 -3.32 -8.81 -11.48
CA THR A 165 -3.50 -9.40 -12.81
C THR A 165 -4.08 -8.42 -13.81
N VAL A 166 -5.05 -7.59 -13.41
CA VAL A 166 -5.63 -6.56 -14.30
C VAL A 166 -4.55 -5.59 -14.78
N TYR A 167 -3.72 -5.08 -13.89
CA TYR A 167 -2.65 -4.15 -14.27
C TYR A 167 -1.54 -4.82 -15.06
N ALA A 168 -1.17 -6.05 -14.71
CA ALA A 168 -0.18 -6.83 -15.46
C ALA A 168 -0.61 -7.06 -16.92
N GLU A 169 -1.86 -7.48 -17.13
CA GLU A 169 -2.40 -7.70 -18.48
C GLU A 169 -2.54 -6.40 -19.25
N THR A 170 -2.97 -5.32 -18.62
CA THR A 170 -3.04 -3.99 -19.24
C THR A 170 -1.66 -3.54 -19.74
N ILE A 171 -0.63 -3.69 -18.91
CA ILE A 171 0.74 -3.31 -19.29
C ILE A 171 1.25 -4.21 -20.42
N ASN A 172 0.99 -5.52 -20.36
CA ASN A 172 1.41 -6.47 -21.39
C ASN A 172 0.72 -6.16 -22.74
N ASP A 173 -0.57 -5.86 -22.72
CA ASP A 173 -1.31 -5.46 -23.92
C ASP A 173 -0.71 -4.18 -24.53
N CYS A 174 -0.48 -3.16 -23.73
CA CYS A 174 0.13 -1.91 -24.19
C CYS A 174 1.55 -2.09 -24.74
N ARG A 175 2.32 -3.04 -24.22
CA ARG A 175 3.67 -3.36 -24.74
C ARG A 175 3.63 -4.00 -26.12
N VAL A 176 2.58 -4.75 -26.43
CA VAL A 176 2.42 -5.46 -27.70
C VAL A 176 1.72 -4.58 -28.73
N ASN A 177 0.65 -3.92 -28.33
CA ASN A 177 -0.29 -3.24 -29.22
C ASN A 177 -0.18 -1.70 -29.21
N GLY A 178 0.61 -1.16 -28.28
CA GLY A 178 0.71 0.29 -28.04
C GLY A 178 -0.33 0.77 -27.02
N ALA A 179 -0.27 2.07 -26.73
CA ALA A 179 -1.22 2.69 -25.82
C ALA A 179 -2.66 2.64 -26.37
N PHE A 180 -3.63 2.54 -25.45
CA PHE A 180 -5.03 2.62 -25.84
C PHE A 180 -5.35 3.96 -26.50
N ASP A 181 -6.02 3.91 -27.64
CA ASP A 181 -6.50 5.09 -28.34
C ASP A 181 -8.02 5.25 -28.10
N PRO A 182 -8.44 6.27 -27.33
CA PRO A 182 -9.85 6.50 -27.05
C PRO A 182 -10.72 6.70 -28.31
N THR A 183 -10.11 7.10 -29.41
CA THR A 183 -10.86 7.33 -30.67
C THR A 183 -11.23 6.05 -31.39
N THR A 184 -10.50 4.97 -31.12
CA THR A 184 -10.72 3.65 -31.72
C THR A 184 -11.34 2.64 -30.74
N MET A 185 -11.44 2.99 -29.47
CA MET A 185 -12.08 2.14 -28.46
C MET A 185 -13.58 2.13 -28.66
N GLY A 186 -14.17 0.93 -28.66
CA GLY A 186 -15.61 0.77 -28.69
C GLY A 186 -16.25 1.28 -27.37
N SER A 187 -17.51 1.66 -27.45
CA SER A 187 -18.32 1.88 -26.26
C SER A 187 -19.33 0.76 -26.11
N THR A 188 -19.48 0.25 -24.90
CA THR A 188 -20.50 -0.74 -24.55
C THR A 188 -21.57 -0.04 -23.71
N ALA A 189 -22.84 -0.19 -24.11
CA ALA A 189 -23.92 0.27 -23.27
C ALA A 189 -23.89 -0.45 -21.92
N ASN A 190 -24.17 0.29 -20.85
CA ASN A 190 -24.32 -0.32 -19.53
C ASN A 190 -25.54 -1.25 -19.55
N VAL A 191 -25.27 -2.54 -19.66
CA VAL A 191 -26.29 -3.58 -19.74
C VAL A 191 -26.69 -4.16 -18.39
N GLY A 192 -25.99 -3.78 -17.32
CA GLY A 192 -26.27 -4.24 -15.98
C GLY A 192 -26.57 -3.10 -15.03
N LEU A 193 -27.72 -3.15 -14.35
CA LEU A 193 -28.03 -2.19 -13.29
C LEU A 193 -26.97 -2.17 -12.19
N MET A 194 -26.32 -3.29 -11.97
CA MET A 194 -25.23 -3.43 -11.02
C MET A 194 -24.03 -2.58 -11.40
N ALA A 195 -23.71 -2.47 -12.68
CA ALA A 195 -22.57 -1.71 -13.15
C ALA A 195 -22.67 -0.21 -12.86
N GLN A 196 -23.89 0.36 -12.92
CA GLN A 196 -24.10 1.78 -12.66
C GLN A 196 -24.07 2.13 -11.18
N LYS A 197 -24.42 1.21 -10.30
CA LYS A 197 -24.61 1.47 -8.87
C LYS A 197 -23.59 0.75 -8.00
N ALA A 198 -22.81 -0.15 -8.56
CA ALA A 198 -21.87 -0.98 -7.82
C ALA A 198 -20.43 -0.50 -7.88
N GLU A 199 -20.13 0.58 -8.59
CA GLU A 199 -18.76 1.10 -8.70
C GLU A 199 -18.12 1.48 -7.37
N GLU A 200 -18.94 1.86 -6.39
CA GLU A 200 -18.53 2.21 -5.03
C GLU A 200 -18.70 1.06 -4.01
N TYR A 201 -19.20 -0.10 -4.45
CA TYR A 201 -19.43 -1.24 -3.58
C TYR A 201 -18.31 -2.28 -3.80
N GLY A 202 -17.34 -2.21 -2.96
CA GLY A 202 -16.18 -3.09 -2.99
C GLY A 202 -16.42 -4.51 -2.51
#